data_6228beba560dbb5986aab1dda3032f99
#
_entry.id   6228beba560dbb5986aab1dda3032f99
#
_cell.length_a   1.000
_cell.length_b   1.000
_cell.length_c   1.000
_cell.angle_alpha   90.00
_cell.angle_beta   90.00
_cell.angle_gamma   90.00
#
_symmetry.space_group_name_H-M   'P 1'
#
loop_
_entity.id
_entity.type
_entity.pdbx_description
1 polymer ?
#
loop_
_entity_poly.entity_id
_entity_poly.type
_entity_poly.pdbx_seq_one_letter_code
_entity_poly.pdbx_strand_id
1 'polypeptide(L)'
;MASSYLKEKKLFKSLPAPYLTYPPQKPYTLVLDLDETLVHFKIKTSKGGTLRARPFLFGFLEEMGQYYELIVWTSATEAYANSLINAVEHDKKYFDYILFREHATIIGEDFVKDLTRIGRNLNRIIIIDDMPQNFRLQKENGINIKPFFGDDMQDTALYELVPILKQIAQDGNDVRIGLDKYREEIVRKVTSNISRQNLY
;
A
#
# COMPACT_ATOMS: atom_id res chain seq x y z
N MET A 1 6.08 -22.87 15.85
CA MET A 1 5.68 -21.81 14.91
C MET A 1 6.86 -21.04 14.30
N ALA A 2 7.81 -20.51 15.05
CA ALA A 2 8.99 -19.81 14.51
C ALA A 2 9.86 -20.64 13.54
N SER A 3 10.01 -21.96 13.78
CA SER A 3 10.83 -22.84 12.91
C SER A 3 10.23 -23.11 11.53
N SER A 4 8.91 -23.16 11.41
CA SER A 4 8.22 -23.31 10.08
C SER A 4 8.30 -22.03 9.27
N TYR A 5 8.12 -20.89 9.90
CA TYR A 5 8.22 -19.57 9.29
C TYR A 5 9.63 -19.27 8.75
N LEU A 6 10.68 -19.64 9.51
CA LEU A 6 12.07 -19.52 9.06
C LEU A 6 12.43 -20.50 7.94
N LYS A 7 11.83 -21.69 7.90
CA LYS A 7 11.98 -22.65 6.80
C LYS A 7 11.31 -22.15 5.53
N GLU A 8 10.13 -21.59 5.61
CA GLU A 8 9.43 -20.99 4.46
C GLU A 8 10.24 -19.82 3.87
N LYS A 9 10.81 -18.95 4.71
CA LYS A 9 11.68 -17.86 4.24
C LYS A 9 12.92 -18.33 3.49
N LYS A 10 13.56 -19.43 3.89
CA LYS A 10 14.73 -19.99 3.19
C LYS A 10 14.43 -20.55 1.81
N LEU A 11 13.18 -20.91 1.54
CA LEU A 11 12.70 -21.41 0.24
C LEU A 11 12.08 -20.31 -0.64
N PHE A 12 11.88 -19.13 -0.06
CA PHE A 12 11.24 -18.02 -0.76
C PHE A 12 12.21 -17.39 -1.76
N LYS A 13 11.84 -17.44 -3.04
CA LYS A 13 12.55 -16.76 -4.12
C LYS A 13 11.61 -15.73 -4.73
N SER A 14 11.97 -14.46 -4.64
CA SER A 14 11.15 -13.42 -5.27
C SER A 14 11.08 -13.62 -6.79
N LEU A 15 9.95 -13.27 -7.38
CA LEU A 15 9.73 -13.34 -8.82
C LEU A 15 10.71 -12.44 -9.57
N PRO A 16 11.06 -12.76 -10.83
CA PRO A 16 11.89 -11.90 -11.66
C PRO A 16 11.20 -10.56 -11.94
N ALA A 17 12.00 -9.48 -11.96
CA ALA A 17 11.53 -8.14 -12.34
C ALA A 17 11.81 -7.88 -13.83
N PRO A 18 11.13 -6.90 -14.47
CA PRO A 18 10.04 -6.09 -13.90
C PRO A 18 8.72 -6.89 -13.83
N TYR A 19 7.88 -6.57 -12.82
CA TYR A 19 6.60 -7.26 -12.64
C TYR A 19 5.55 -6.85 -13.68
N LEU A 20 5.55 -5.58 -14.07
CA LEU A 20 4.64 -5.03 -15.06
C LEU A 20 5.43 -4.65 -16.32
N THR A 21 5.20 -5.41 -17.39
CA THR A 21 5.91 -5.25 -18.68
C THR A 21 5.18 -4.33 -19.65
N TYR A 22 3.89 -4.08 -19.43
CA TYR A 22 3.10 -3.16 -20.26
C TYR A 22 3.28 -1.72 -19.80
N PRO A 23 3.20 -0.74 -20.71
CA PRO A 23 3.25 0.68 -20.34
C PRO A 23 2.08 1.04 -19.42
N PRO A 24 2.27 1.99 -18.48
CA PRO A 24 1.21 2.44 -17.60
C PRO A 24 0.10 3.12 -18.40
N GLN A 25 -1.15 2.86 -18.00
CA GLN A 25 -2.31 3.48 -18.63
C GLN A 25 -2.58 4.90 -18.11
N LYS A 26 -1.95 5.27 -17.01
CA LYS A 26 -2.06 6.59 -16.38
C LYS A 26 -0.67 7.15 -16.08
N PRO A 27 -0.55 8.49 -15.99
CA PRO A 27 0.75 9.14 -15.78
C PRO A 27 1.45 8.78 -14.48
N TYR A 28 0.68 8.37 -13.46
CA TYR A 28 1.16 8.06 -12.13
C TYR A 28 0.71 6.68 -11.66
N THR A 29 1.42 6.12 -10.72
CA THR A 29 1.13 4.83 -10.08
C THR A 29 1.00 5.03 -8.57
N LEU A 30 -0.08 4.51 -7.99
CA LEU A 30 -0.31 4.48 -6.55
C LEU A 30 -0.29 3.03 -6.08
N VAL A 31 0.74 2.70 -5.32
CA VAL A 31 0.89 1.39 -4.68
C VAL A 31 0.25 1.45 -3.31
N LEU A 32 -0.64 0.53 -3.04
CA LEU A 32 -1.44 0.47 -1.81
C LEU A 32 -1.17 -0.85 -1.11
N ASP A 33 -0.73 -0.81 0.12
CA ASP A 33 -0.78 -1.98 0.97
C ASP A 33 -2.23 -2.34 1.30
N LEU A 34 -2.47 -3.58 1.74
CA LEU A 34 -3.82 -4.11 1.93
C LEU A 34 -4.22 -4.15 3.41
N ASP A 35 -3.57 -5.06 4.16
CA ASP A 35 -3.91 -5.30 5.56
C ASP A 35 -3.48 -4.10 6.42
N GLU A 36 -4.32 -3.68 7.34
CA GLU A 36 -4.15 -2.52 8.22
C GLU A 36 -3.98 -1.16 7.49
N THR A 37 -3.90 -1.17 6.17
CA THR A 37 -3.86 0.04 5.32
C THR A 37 -5.23 0.35 4.70
N LEU A 38 -5.79 -0.56 3.93
CA LEU A 38 -7.10 -0.39 3.28
C LEU A 38 -8.22 -1.13 4.01
N VAL A 39 -7.89 -2.29 4.58
CA VAL A 39 -8.85 -3.18 5.24
C VAL A 39 -8.24 -3.78 6.50
N HIS A 40 -9.10 -4.28 7.38
CA HIS A 40 -8.69 -5.11 8.51
C HIS A 40 -9.55 -6.38 8.55
N PHE A 41 -8.90 -7.54 8.63
CA PHE A 41 -9.58 -8.83 8.76
C PHE A 41 -9.37 -9.42 10.15
N LYS A 42 -10.44 -9.42 10.95
CA LYS A 42 -10.45 -10.00 12.30
C LYS A 42 -10.97 -11.42 12.27
N ILE A 43 -10.12 -12.39 12.56
CA ILE A 43 -10.52 -13.80 12.75
C ILE A 43 -11.40 -13.90 14.00
N LYS A 44 -12.61 -14.47 13.85
CA LYS A 44 -13.54 -14.70 14.97
C LYS A 44 -13.58 -16.15 15.40
N THR A 45 -13.47 -17.08 14.46
CA THR A 45 -13.51 -18.52 14.69
C THR A 45 -12.64 -19.25 13.68
N SER A 46 -12.41 -20.53 13.87
CA SER A 46 -11.74 -21.40 12.87
C SER A 46 -12.47 -21.46 11.52
N LYS A 47 -13.72 -21.00 11.45
CA LYS A 47 -14.55 -21.03 10.23
C LYS A 47 -14.64 -19.68 9.50
N GLY A 48 -14.04 -18.60 10.03
CA GLY A 48 -14.05 -17.31 9.38
C GLY A 48 -13.90 -16.11 10.32
N GLY A 49 -13.96 -14.93 9.75
CA GLY A 49 -13.77 -13.65 10.42
C GLY A 49 -14.68 -12.56 9.87
N THR A 50 -14.36 -11.33 10.22
CA THR A 50 -15.03 -10.13 9.72
C THR A 50 -14.02 -9.24 9.04
N LEU A 51 -14.27 -8.93 7.77
CA LEU A 51 -13.56 -7.90 7.03
C LEU A 51 -14.19 -6.54 7.35
N ARG A 52 -13.35 -5.57 7.65
CA ARG A 52 -13.73 -4.16 7.79
C ARG A 52 -12.95 -3.33 6.80
N ALA A 53 -13.65 -2.63 5.93
CA ALA A 53 -13.05 -1.61 5.07
C ALA A 53 -12.75 -0.37 5.92
N ARG A 54 -11.60 0.26 5.68
CA ARG A 54 -11.26 1.55 6.28
C ARG A 54 -12.27 2.60 5.84
N PRO A 55 -12.69 3.52 6.72
CA PRO A 55 -13.57 4.61 6.33
C PRO A 55 -13.07 5.35 5.09
N PHE A 56 -14.00 5.77 4.24
CA PHE A 56 -13.75 6.46 2.96
C PHE A 56 -13.04 5.62 1.88
N LEU A 57 -12.77 4.32 2.06
CA LEU A 57 -12.03 3.48 1.12
C LEU A 57 -12.55 3.60 -0.31
N PHE A 58 -13.84 3.38 -0.54
CA PHE A 58 -14.40 3.31 -1.89
C PHE A 58 -14.32 4.66 -2.61
N GLY A 59 -14.65 5.76 -1.93
CA GLY A 59 -14.52 7.12 -2.48
C GLY A 59 -13.06 7.48 -2.78
N PHE A 60 -12.12 7.05 -1.92
CA PHE A 60 -10.69 7.19 -2.15
C PHE A 60 -10.24 6.46 -3.41
N LEU A 61 -10.60 5.18 -3.57
CA LEU A 61 -10.23 4.38 -4.75
C LEU A 61 -10.83 4.96 -6.04
N GLU A 62 -12.08 5.43 -6.00
CA GLU A 62 -12.73 6.06 -7.15
C GLU A 62 -12.04 7.35 -7.58
N GLU A 63 -11.73 8.22 -6.64
CA GLU A 63 -11.07 9.49 -6.94
C GLU A 63 -9.61 9.25 -7.38
N MET A 64 -8.85 8.41 -6.68
CA MET A 64 -7.45 8.13 -7.04
C MET A 64 -7.36 7.41 -8.39
N GLY A 65 -8.29 6.53 -8.69
CA GLY A 65 -8.36 5.85 -9.97
C GLY A 65 -8.50 6.77 -11.18
N GLN A 66 -8.83 8.04 -11.01
CA GLN A 66 -8.84 9.03 -12.11
C GLN A 66 -7.43 9.52 -12.48
N TYR A 67 -6.50 9.53 -11.52
CA TYR A 67 -5.15 10.09 -11.68
C TYR A 67 -4.05 9.04 -11.71
N TYR A 68 -4.25 7.93 -11.02
CA TYR A 68 -3.25 6.91 -10.75
C TYR A 68 -3.66 5.54 -11.30
N GLU A 69 -2.71 4.79 -11.83
CA GLU A 69 -2.80 3.34 -11.93
C GLU A 69 -2.75 2.78 -10.51
N LEU A 70 -3.78 2.04 -10.09
CA LEU A 70 -3.90 1.53 -8.73
C LEU A 70 -3.35 0.10 -8.64
N ILE A 71 -2.33 -0.08 -7.81
CA ILE A 71 -1.69 -1.38 -7.58
C ILE A 71 -1.83 -1.74 -6.10
N VAL A 72 -2.46 -2.87 -5.80
CA VAL A 72 -2.32 -3.47 -4.47
C VAL A 72 -0.99 -4.21 -4.41
N TRP A 73 -0.20 -3.97 -3.36
CA TRP A 73 0.98 -4.78 -3.06
C TRP A 73 0.99 -5.18 -1.58
N THR A 74 0.70 -6.43 -1.30
CA THR A 74 0.62 -6.97 0.05
C THR A 74 1.75 -7.95 0.36
N SER A 75 2.15 -8.03 1.63
CA SER A 75 3.04 -9.09 2.14
C SER A 75 2.29 -10.41 2.44
N ALA A 76 0.99 -10.45 2.20
CA ALA A 76 0.17 -11.65 2.34
C ALA A 76 0.35 -12.61 1.15
N THR A 77 -0.05 -13.87 1.35
CA THR A 77 -0.12 -14.87 0.27
C THR A 77 -1.26 -14.55 -0.69
N GLU A 78 -1.11 -14.96 -1.95
CA GLU A 78 -2.12 -14.75 -2.99
C GLU A 78 -3.52 -15.23 -2.58
N ALA A 79 -3.62 -16.46 -2.05
CA ALA A 79 -4.91 -17.04 -1.66
C ALA A 79 -5.65 -16.23 -0.59
N TYR A 80 -4.91 -15.70 0.41
CA TYR A 80 -5.48 -14.85 1.44
C TYR A 80 -5.88 -13.49 0.87
N ALA A 81 -4.97 -12.82 0.18
CA ALA A 81 -5.21 -11.48 -0.36
C ALA A 81 -6.36 -11.45 -1.36
N ASN A 82 -6.45 -12.43 -2.27
CA ASN A 82 -7.55 -12.52 -3.23
C ASN A 82 -8.92 -12.62 -2.55
N SER A 83 -9.02 -13.29 -1.40
CA SER A 83 -10.29 -13.36 -0.66
C SER A 83 -10.75 -11.99 -0.15
N LEU A 84 -9.83 -11.15 0.30
CA LEU A 84 -10.11 -9.79 0.78
C LEU A 84 -10.38 -8.84 -0.37
N ILE A 85 -9.56 -8.90 -1.43
CA ILE A 85 -9.69 -8.05 -2.62
C ILE A 85 -11.01 -8.32 -3.33
N ASN A 86 -11.41 -9.57 -3.48
CA ASN A 86 -12.70 -9.94 -4.06
C ASN A 86 -13.88 -9.38 -3.24
N ALA A 87 -13.74 -9.28 -1.94
CA ALA A 87 -14.77 -8.66 -1.10
C ALA A 87 -14.80 -7.13 -1.25
N VAL A 88 -13.66 -6.48 -1.47
CA VAL A 88 -13.57 -5.04 -1.77
C VAL A 88 -14.10 -4.74 -3.18
N GLU A 89 -13.77 -5.58 -4.17
CA GLU A 89 -14.15 -5.44 -5.58
C GLU A 89 -15.48 -6.13 -5.94
N HIS A 90 -16.31 -6.47 -4.93
CA HIS A 90 -17.54 -7.23 -5.15
C HIS A 90 -18.44 -6.61 -6.24
N ASP A 91 -18.62 -5.28 -6.18
CA ASP A 91 -19.53 -4.58 -7.10
C ASP A 91 -18.79 -3.85 -8.23
N LYS A 92 -17.49 -3.59 -8.09
CA LYS A 92 -16.70 -2.81 -9.03
C LYS A 92 -15.22 -3.12 -8.91
N LYS A 93 -14.55 -3.25 -10.03
CA LYS A 93 -13.10 -3.38 -10.08
C LYS A 93 -12.42 -2.02 -9.86
N TYR A 94 -11.49 -1.96 -8.90
CA TYR A 94 -10.73 -0.76 -8.55
C TYR A 94 -9.26 -0.87 -8.91
N PHE A 95 -8.66 -2.06 -8.76
CA PHE A 95 -7.23 -2.25 -8.88
C PHE A 95 -6.85 -2.71 -10.29
N ASP A 96 -5.86 -2.02 -10.88
CA ASP A 96 -5.31 -2.39 -12.18
C ASP A 96 -4.41 -3.62 -12.08
N TYR A 97 -3.65 -3.75 -10.96
CA TYR A 97 -2.77 -4.88 -10.70
C TYR A 97 -2.75 -5.25 -9.22
N ILE A 98 -2.39 -6.52 -8.95
CA ILE A 98 -2.25 -7.05 -7.61
C ILE A 98 -0.89 -7.75 -7.52
N LEU A 99 -0.08 -7.34 -6.56
CA LEU A 99 1.22 -7.92 -6.24
C LEU A 99 1.14 -8.52 -4.82
N PHE A 100 1.64 -9.73 -4.68
CA PHE A 100 1.58 -10.50 -3.44
C PHE A 100 2.97 -10.62 -2.79
N ARG A 101 3.06 -11.41 -1.73
CA ARG A 101 4.30 -11.69 -0.99
C ARG A 101 5.46 -12.10 -1.89
N GLU A 102 5.23 -12.94 -2.90
CA GLU A 102 6.25 -13.43 -3.83
C GLU A 102 6.86 -12.36 -4.72
N HIS A 103 6.26 -11.19 -4.81
CA HIS A 103 6.82 -10.03 -5.49
C HIS A 103 7.74 -9.20 -4.56
N ALA A 104 7.69 -9.42 -3.24
CA ALA A 104 8.54 -8.70 -2.30
C ALA A 104 9.98 -9.24 -2.31
N THR A 105 10.91 -8.40 -1.90
CA THR A 105 12.31 -8.77 -1.67
C THR A 105 12.50 -9.04 -0.19
N ILE A 106 13.09 -10.20 0.17
CA ILE A 106 13.41 -10.48 1.56
C ILE A 106 14.71 -9.79 1.93
N ILE A 107 14.68 -8.92 2.92
CA ILE A 107 15.86 -8.25 3.49
C ILE A 107 15.82 -8.44 5.01
N GLY A 108 16.67 -9.30 5.54
CA GLY A 108 16.59 -9.74 6.92
C GLY A 108 15.31 -10.53 7.18
N GLU A 109 14.46 -10.02 8.06
CA GLU A 109 13.17 -10.65 8.39
C GLU A 109 11.98 -9.99 7.68
N ASP A 110 12.18 -8.95 6.90
CA ASP A 110 11.10 -8.16 6.29
C ASP A 110 10.85 -8.52 4.83
N PHE A 111 9.60 -8.41 4.43
CA PHE A 111 9.16 -8.43 3.04
C PHE A 111 9.16 -7.00 2.49
N VAL A 112 10.25 -6.61 1.82
CA VAL A 112 10.43 -5.24 1.33
C VAL A 112 9.83 -5.10 -0.06
N LYS A 113 9.00 -4.10 -0.24
CA LYS A 113 8.38 -3.70 -1.51
C LYS A 113 9.34 -2.79 -2.27
N ASP A 114 10.26 -3.38 -3.03
CA ASP A 114 11.21 -2.63 -3.84
C ASP A 114 10.52 -2.07 -5.10
N LEU A 115 10.22 -0.77 -5.09
CA LEU A 115 9.48 -0.10 -6.15
C LEU A 115 10.20 -0.13 -7.51
N THR A 116 11.54 -0.29 -7.54
CA THR A 116 12.30 -0.40 -8.79
C THR A 116 11.93 -1.64 -9.59
N ARG A 117 11.34 -2.65 -8.94
CA ARG A 117 10.98 -3.93 -9.53
C ARG A 117 9.61 -3.94 -10.19
N ILE A 118 8.78 -2.92 -9.96
CA ILE A 118 7.43 -2.83 -10.54
C ILE A 118 7.47 -2.68 -12.06
N GLY A 119 8.48 -1.98 -12.61
CA GLY A 119 8.51 -1.61 -14.03
C GLY A 119 7.82 -0.28 -14.30
N ARG A 120 7.91 0.64 -13.34
CA ARG A 120 7.41 2.02 -13.42
C ARG A 120 8.51 2.99 -13.03
N ASN A 121 8.42 4.23 -13.51
CA ASN A 121 9.38 5.27 -13.16
C ASN A 121 9.16 5.75 -11.71
N LEU A 122 10.21 5.73 -10.89
CA LEU A 122 10.15 6.17 -9.48
C LEU A 122 9.65 7.61 -9.33
N ASN A 123 9.87 8.49 -10.32
CA ASN A 123 9.36 9.86 -10.31
C ASN A 123 7.82 9.92 -10.39
N ARG A 124 7.16 8.79 -10.63
CA ARG A 124 5.71 8.67 -10.87
C ARG A 124 5.03 7.67 -9.95
N ILE A 125 5.75 7.08 -8.99
CA ILE A 125 5.21 6.10 -8.05
C ILE A 125 5.11 6.69 -6.65
N ILE A 126 3.95 6.51 -6.02
CA ILE A 126 3.75 6.72 -4.58
C ILE A 126 3.34 5.37 -3.97
N ILE A 127 3.85 5.06 -2.79
CA ILE A 127 3.40 3.92 -1.98
C ILE A 127 2.77 4.41 -0.67
N ILE A 128 1.64 3.80 -0.29
CA ILE A 128 0.99 4.00 1.01
C ILE A 128 1.00 2.66 1.75
N ASP A 129 1.59 2.64 2.93
CA ASP A 129 1.78 1.43 3.73
C ASP A 129 1.85 1.84 5.22
N ASP A 130 1.29 1.06 6.12
CA ASP A 130 1.34 1.32 7.56
C ASP A 130 2.68 0.93 8.19
N MET A 131 3.49 0.13 7.48
CA MET A 131 4.81 -0.32 7.91
C MET A 131 5.92 0.31 7.06
N PRO A 132 6.60 1.37 7.54
CA PRO A 132 7.64 2.08 6.76
C PRO A 132 8.84 1.18 6.38
N GLN A 133 9.09 0.08 7.11
CA GLN A 133 10.12 -0.89 6.75
C GLN A 133 9.83 -1.58 5.41
N ASN A 134 8.56 -1.68 5.00
CA ASN A 134 8.17 -2.33 3.74
C ASN A 134 8.64 -1.56 2.50
N PHE A 135 8.82 -0.23 2.61
CA PHE A 135 9.28 0.62 1.50
C PHE A 135 10.58 1.38 1.80
N ARG A 136 11.38 0.88 2.74
CA ARG A 136 12.62 1.53 3.19
C ARG A 136 13.68 1.77 2.12
N LEU A 137 13.59 1.08 0.97
CA LEU A 137 14.50 1.28 -0.16
C LEU A 137 14.18 2.56 -0.95
N GLN A 138 12.94 3.03 -0.93
CA GLN A 138 12.47 4.25 -1.60
C GLN A 138 11.60 5.07 -0.64
N LYS A 139 12.14 5.47 0.50
CA LYS A 139 11.42 6.21 1.55
C LYS A 139 10.80 7.51 1.06
N GLU A 140 11.45 8.18 0.13
CA GLU A 140 11.00 9.42 -0.49
C GLU A 140 9.74 9.27 -1.34
N ASN A 141 9.40 8.05 -1.75
CA ASN A 141 8.19 7.71 -2.48
C ASN A 141 7.03 7.28 -1.56
N GLY A 142 7.28 7.18 -0.24
CA GLY A 142 6.37 6.56 0.70
C GLY A 142 5.57 7.51 1.56
N ILE A 143 4.33 7.12 1.81
CA ILE A 143 3.46 7.67 2.85
C ILE A 143 3.25 6.58 3.90
N ASN A 144 3.75 6.84 5.12
CA ASN A 144 3.43 6.00 6.26
C ASN A 144 2.06 6.39 6.82
N ILE A 145 1.08 5.54 6.61
CA ILE A 145 -0.27 5.73 7.14
C ILE A 145 -0.41 5.05 8.51
N LYS A 146 -1.17 5.63 9.43
CA LYS A 146 -1.49 4.95 10.69
C LYS A 146 -2.22 3.63 10.43
N PRO A 147 -1.91 2.53 11.15
CA PRO A 147 -2.59 1.26 10.95
C PRO A 147 -4.06 1.35 11.33
N PHE A 148 -4.92 0.66 10.57
CA PHE A 148 -6.36 0.55 10.80
C PHE A 148 -6.72 -0.85 11.27
N PHE A 149 -7.13 -0.99 12.54
CA PHE A 149 -7.50 -2.28 13.14
C PHE A 149 -9.01 -2.56 13.15
N GLY A 150 -9.77 -1.80 12.37
CA GLY A 150 -11.21 -2.02 12.20
C GLY A 150 -12.09 -1.56 13.38
N ASP A 151 -11.55 -0.84 14.34
CA ASP A 151 -12.22 -0.32 15.54
C ASP A 151 -12.50 1.18 15.46
N ASP A 152 -11.65 1.96 14.81
CA ASP A 152 -11.82 3.40 14.62
C ASP A 152 -12.63 3.70 13.35
N MET A 153 -13.95 3.74 13.49
CA MET A 153 -14.85 4.11 12.37
C MET A 153 -14.93 5.62 12.12
N GLN A 154 -14.20 6.43 12.89
CA GLN A 154 -13.99 7.87 12.66
C GLN A 154 -12.67 8.17 11.95
N ASP A 155 -11.94 7.13 11.53
CA ASP A 155 -10.70 7.29 10.79
C ASP A 155 -10.91 8.10 9.50
N THR A 156 -10.15 9.20 9.33
CA THR A 156 -10.23 10.08 8.17
C THR A 156 -8.98 10.02 7.27
N ALA A 157 -8.04 9.11 7.55
CA ALA A 157 -6.73 9.15 6.89
C ALA A 157 -6.83 9.06 5.36
N LEU A 158 -7.66 8.18 4.81
CA LEU A 158 -7.86 8.09 3.36
C LEU A 158 -8.52 9.36 2.80
N TYR A 159 -9.50 9.92 3.49
CA TYR A 159 -10.15 11.17 3.10
C TYR A 159 -9.16 12.34 3.05
N GLU A 160 -8.29 12.44 4.04
CA GLU A 160 -7.28 13.50 4.13
C GLU A 160 -6.19 13.39 3.05
N LEU A 161 -5.93 12.17 2.54
CA LEU A 161 -4.97 11.96 1.46
C LEU A 161 -5.50 12.38 0.08
N VAL A 162 -6.80 12.34 -0.16
CA VAL A 162 -7.40 12.64 -1.46
C VAL A 162 -6.93 13.99 -2.03
N PRO A 163 -7.10 15.13 -1.35
CA PRO A 163 -6.71 16.43 -1.91
C PRO A 163 -5.19 16.54 -2.15
N ILE A 164 -4.38 15.93 -1.29
CA ILE A 164 -2.93 15.96 -1.40
C ILE A 164 -2.46 15.18 -2.64
N LEU A 165 -2.90 13.94 -2.80
CA LEU A 165 -2.53 13.09 -3.92
C LEU A 165 -3.04 13.64 -5.24
N LYS A 166 -4.25 14.19 -5.26
CA LYS A 166 -4.81 14.87 -6.43
C LYS A 166 -3.93 16.05 -6.85
N GLN A 167 -3.52 16.88 -5.90
CA GLN A 167 -2.66 18.03 -6.19
C GLN A 167 -1.28 17.59 -6.71
N ILE A 168 -0.67 16.55 -6.13
CA ILE A 168 0.60 15.99 -6.61
C ILE A 168 0.48 15.53 -8.07
N ALA A 169 -0.61 14.83 -8.42
CA ALA A 169 -0.83 14.38 -9.78
C ALA A 169 -1.07 15.55 -10.76
N GLN A 170 -1.78 16.58 -10.34
CA GLN A 170 -2.09 17.78 -11.15
C GLN A 170 -0.86 18.67 -11.35
N ASP A 171 0.03 18.77 -10.37
CA ASP A 171 1.28 19.55 -10.47
C ASP A 171 2.22 18.99 -11.57
N GLY A 172 2.07 17.73 -11.98
CA GLY A 172 2.78 17.14 -13.10
C GLY A 172 4.25 16.84 -12.85
N ASN A 173 4.77 17.08 -11.64
CA ASN A 173 6.15 16.99 -11.26
C ASN A 173 6.56 15.57 -10.80
N ASP A 174 7.82 15.42 -10.39
CA ASP A 174 8.30 14.28 -9.63
C ASP A 174 7.51 14.18 -8.31
N VAL A 175 6.90 13.02 -8.06
CA VAL A 175 6.04 12.81 -6.88
C VAL A 175 6.77 13.05 -5.56
N ARG A 176 8.10 12.83 -5.52
CA ARG A 176 8.92 13.03 -4.32
C ARG A 176 8.99 14.51 -3.93
N ILE A 177 8.99 15.42 -4.90
CA ILE A 177 8.90 16.87 -4.66
C ILE A 177 7.54 17.21 -4.05
N GLY A 178 6.47 16.64 -4.59
CA GLY A 178 5.12 16.82 -4.05
C GLY A 178 4.98 16.26 -2.64
N LEU A 179 5.46 15.04 -2.41
CA LEU A 179 5.44 14.42 -1.08
C LEU A 179 6.24 15.22 -0.05
N ASP A 180 7.39 15.77 -0.43
CA ASP A 180 8.19 16.60 0.45
C ASP A 180 7.47 17.92 0.79
N LYS A 181 6.86 18.56 -0.19
CA LYS A 181 6.04 19.78 -0.01
C LYS A 181 4.91 19.59 1.01
N TYR A 182 4.24 18.43 0.98
CA TYR A 182 3.11 18.11 1.85
C TYR A 182 3.47 17.25 3.06
N ARG A 183 4.74 16.97 3.31
CA ARG A 183 5.22 16.05 4.35
C ARG A 183 4.66 16.36 5.74
N GLU A 184 4.73 17.59 6.20
CA GLU A 184 4.24 17.98 7.52
C GLU A 184 2.71 17.79 7.65
N GLU A 185 1.98 18.07 6.58
CA GLU A 185 0.53 17.90 6.54
C GLU A 185 0.15 16.41 6.57
N ILE A 186 0.84 15.58 5.79
CA ILE A 186 0.66 14.13 5.77
C ILE A 186 0.93 13.54 7.16
N VAL A 187 2.07 13.90 7.77
CA VAL A 187 2.43 13.40 9.11
C VAL A 187 1.36 13.77 10.14
N ARG A 188 0.91 15.00 10.14
CA ARG A 188 -0.10 15.47 11.10
C ARG A 188 -1.45 14.81 10.94
N LYS A 189 -1.91 14.56 9.70
CA LYS A 189 -3.26 14.10 9.40
C LYS A 189 -3.38 12.58 9.29
N VAL A 190 -2.32 11.93 8.82
CA VAL A 190 -2.38 10.57 8.31
C VAL A 190 -1.49 9.60 9.08
N THR A 191 -0.36 10.07 9.60
CA THR A 191 0.54 9.24 10.39
C THR A 191 0.15 9.31 11.86
N SER A 192 0.01 8.17 12.51
CA SER A 192 -0.23 8.13 13.96
C SER A 192 0.97 8.73 14.70
N ASN A 193 0.77 9.15 15.95
CA ASN A 193 1.74 9.73 16.91
C ASN A 193 3.08 8.97 17.04
N ILE A 194 3.66 8.55 15.93
CA ILE A 194 5.02 8.05 15.84
C ILE A 194 5.93 9.25 16.15
N SER A 195 6.70 9.14 17.22
CA SER A 195 7.68 10.16 17.59
C SER A 195 8.51 10.55 16.35
N ARG A 196 8.78 11.83 16.16
CA ARG A 196 9.55 12.42 15.04
C ARG A 196 10.89 11.72 14.73
N GLN A 197 11.37 10.85 15.65
CA GLN A 197 12.64 10.13 15.53
C GLN A 197 12.63 8.95 14.52
N ASN A 198 11.44 8.46 14.09
CA ASN A 198 11.33 7.32 13.17
C ASN A 198 10.94 7.72 11.74
N LEU A 199 10.96 9.01 11.41
CA LEU A 199 10.56 9.54 10.10
C LEU A 199 11.76 9.81 9.16
N TYR A 200 12.99 9.45 9.58
CA TYR A 200 14.23 9.62 8.80
C TYR A 200 14.99 8.32 8.63
#